data_f5393e08d3729e22b7a1e84146c0ef08
#
_entry.id   f5393e08d3729e22b7a1e84146c0ef08
#
_cell.length_a   1.000
_cell.length_b   1.000
_cell.length_c   1.000
_cell.angle_alpha   90.00
_cell.angle_beta   90.00
_cell.angle_gamma   90.00
#
_symmetry.space_group_name_H-M   'P 1'
#
loop_
_entity.id
_entity.type
_entity.pdbx_description
1 polymer ?
#
loop_
_entity_poly.entity_id
_entity_poly.type
_entity_poly.pdbx_seq_one_letter_code
_entity_poly.pdbx_strand_id
1 'polypeptide(L)'
;MSKQQIGVIGLAVMGKNLALNIESRGFTVSVYNRSREKTDALVQEAAGKQLLPTYSIEEFVASLEVPRKILIMVQAGQGTDATIDSLVPYLEPGDIIIDGGNAHFPDTQRRSKDLEAKGFRFIGAGVSGGEEGALKGPAIMPGGQKSAYELVEPILTAISAKVGEDACSTYIGPDGAGHYVKMVHNGIEYGDMQLIGEAYHLLKDVLGVSSSELHEIFSEWNKGELDSYLIEITADIFSKTDPDTGKPMVDVILDSAGQKGTGKWTSQSSLDLGVPLSIITESVFSRFISALKEERVAASKKLSGPAATGFDGDREEFIEAVRKALFASKIASYAQGFAQMRAASDTYDWNLDYGAIAMIFRGGCIIRAGFLQNIKDAYDRDPELKNLFLDQYFGKIVDDYQDAWRKVIAIAVTRG
;
A
#
# COMPACT_ATOMS: atom_id res chain seq x y z
N MET A 1 5.85 38.87 -2.34
CA MET A 1 6.42 37.60 -1.88
C MET A 1 6.73 36.76 -3.12
N SER A 2 7.78 35.96 -3.11
CA SER A 2 8.04 34.99 -4.19
C SER A 2 6.93 33.95 -4.24
N LYS A 3 6.54 33.57 -5.48
CA LYS A 3 5.54 32.52 -5.68
C LYS A 3 6.12 31.16 -5.29
N GLN A 4 5.25 30.24 -4.84
CA GLN A 4 5.64 28.92 -4.40
C GLN A 4 5.49 27.89 -5.54
N GLN A 5 6.41 26.93 -5.61
CA GLN A 5 6.48 25.94 -6.69
C GLN A 5 5.36 24.90 -6.61
N ILE A 6 4.85 24.63 -5.41
CA ILE A 6 3.74 23.69 -5.18
C ILE A 6 2.93 24.11 -3.96
N GLY A 7 1.63 23.78 -3.97
CA GLY A 7 0.74 23.94 -2.82
C GLY A 7 0.30 22.57 -2.30
N VAL A 8 0.12 22.47 -0.98
CA VAL A 8 -0.43 21.26 -0.32
C VAL A 8 -1.70 21.64 0.45
N ILE A 9 -2.80 20.96 0.12
CA ILE A 9 -4.10 21.12 0.81
C ILE A 9 -4.41 19.87 1.62
N GLY A 10 -4.79 20.07 2.88
CA GLY A 10 -5.12 18.99 3.81
C GLY A 10 -3.89 18.60 4.64
N LEU A 11 -3.79 19.19 5.83
CA LEU A 11 -2.63 19.07 6.73
C LEU A 11 -2.88 18.08 7.88
N ALA A 12 -3.59 16.98 7.59
CA ALA A 12 -3.57 15.80 8.45
C ALA A 12 -2.21 15.08 8.31
N VAL A 13 -2.03 13.97 9.00
CA VAL A 13 -0.74 13.24 9.10
C VAL A 13 0.01 13.15 7.77
N MET A 14 -0.64 12.67 6.71
CA MET A 14 0.03 12.47 5.42
C MET A 14 0.40 13.80 4.74
N GLY A 15 -0.56 14.74 4.64
CA GLY A 15 -0.33 16.01 3.93
C GLY A 15 0.69 16.90 4.64
N LYS A 16 0.67 16.93 5.98
CA LYS A 16 1.69 17.60 6.78
C LYS A 16 3.09 17.06 6.46
N ASN A 17 3.25 15.76 6.54
CA ASN A 17 4.55 15.12 6.32
C ASN A 17 5.04 15.24 4.86
N LEU A 18 4.13 15.18 3.89
CA LEU A 18 4.49 15.44 2.48
C LEU A 18 4.93 16.89 2.25
N ALA A 19 4.26 17.88 2.85
CA ALA A 19 4.68 19.28 2.76
C ALA A 19 6.09 19.49 3.33
N LEU A 20 6.38 18.88 4.48
CA LEU A 20 7.71 18.91 5.11
C LEU A 20 8.77 18.18 4.25
N ASN A 21 8.41 17.05 3.64
CA ASN A 21 9.30 16.31 2.73
C ASN A 21 9.61 17.15 1.49
N ILE A 22 8.61 17.74 0.82
CA ILE A 22 8.78 18.60 -0.35
C ILE A 22 9.72 19.76 -0.03
N GLU A 23 9.49 20.46 1.08
CA GLU A 23 10.36 21.56 1.52
C GLU A 23 11.80 21.09 1.78
N SER A 24 11.96 19.93 2.44
CA SER A 24 13.29 19.37 2.73
C SER A 24 14.11 19.01 1.48
N ARG A 25 13.45 18.86 0.33
CA ARG A 25 14.10 18.64 -0.97
C ARG A 25 14.40 19.94 -1.73
N GLY A 26 14.19 21.07 -1.09
CA GLY A 26 14.54 22.40 -1.65
C GLY A 26 13.45 23.06 -2.49
N PHE A 27 12.24 22.51 -2.51
CA PHE A 27 11.09 23.15 -3.16
C PHE A 27 10.39 24.11 -2.21
N THR A 28 9.87 25.21 -2.74
CA THR A 28 9.07 26.17 -1.99
C THR A 28 7.60 25.73 -1.96
N VAL A 29 6.99 25.73 -0.77
CA VAL A 29 5.68 25.11 -0.55
C VAL A 29 4.71 26.08 0.11
N SER A 30 3.52 26.24 -0.47
CA SER A 30 2.37 26.85 0.18
C SER A 30 1.51 25.79 0.84
N VAL A 31 1.00 26.05 2.04
CA VAL A 31 0.18 25.10 2.79
C VAL A 31 -1.15 25.71 3.19
N TYR A 32 -2.21 24.94 3.03
CA TYR A 32 -3.57 25.32 3.38
C TYR A 32 -4.34 24.16 4.03
N ASN A 33 -5.11 24.47 5.06
CA ASN A 33 -6.09 23.55 5.61
C ASN A 33 -7.38 24.28 5.95
N ARG A 34 -8.53 23.63 5.73
CA ARG A 34 -9.85 24.22 6.02
C ARG A 34 -9.99 24.68 7.48
N SER A 35 -9.46 23.91 8.44
CA SER A 35 -9.36 24.37 9.83
C SER A 35 -8.02 25.05 10.04
N ARG A 36 -8.05 26.31 10.43
CA ARG A 36 -6.89 27.18 10.63
C ARG A 36 -5.90 26.60 11.64
N GLU A 37 -6.40 25.96 12.68
CA GLU A 37 -5.61 25.39 13.77
C GLU A 37 -4.57 24.38 13.27
N LYS A 38 -4.88 23.63 12.23
CA LYS A 38 -3.92 22.68 11.63
C LYS A 38 -2.80 23.37 10.86
N THR A 39 -3.10 24.48 10.21
CA THR A 39 -2.08 25.31 9.54
C THR A 39 -1.17 25.93 10.59
N ASP A 40 -1.73 26.53 11.64
CA ASP A 40 -0.98 27.15 12.74
C ASP A 40 -0.10 26.12 13.47
N ALA A 41 -0.64 24.93 13.74
CA ALA A 41 0.12 23.82 14.36
C ALA A 41 1.32 23.40 13.51
N LEU A 42 1.14 23.25 12.19
CA LEU A 42 2.25 22.92 11.28
C LEU A 42 3.31 23.99 11.30
N VAL A 43 2.94 25.28 11.26
CA VAL A 43 3.89 26.40 11.30
C VAL A 43 4.72 26.41 12.59
N GLN A 44 4.07 26.12 13.72
CA GLN A 44 4.77 26.03 15.01
C GLN A 44 5.74 24.84 15.05
N GLU A 45 5.30 23.66 14.59
CA GLU A 45 6.11 22.44 14.55
C GLU A 45 7.30 22.57 13.56
N ALA A 46 7.06 23.27 12.46
CA ALA A 46 8.03 23.49 11.38
C ALA A 46 8.81 24.80 11.52
N ALA A 47 8.97 25.32 12.73
CA ALA A 47 9.67 26.57 12.95
C ALA A 47 11.07 26.60 12.28
N GLY A 48 11.30 27.62 11.45
CA GLY A 48 12.53 27.76 10.67
C GLY A 48 12.54 27.11 9.29
N LYS A 49 11.48 26.36 8.90
CA LYS A 49 11.29 25.82 7.56
C LYS A 49 10.59 26.84 6.62
N GLN A 50 10.82 26.68 5.32
CA GLN A 50 10.30 27.61 4.31
C GLN A 50 8.90 27.15 3.82
N LEU A 51 7.94 27.06 4.72
CA LEU A 51 6.54 26.83 4.40
C LEU A 51 5.77 28.16 4.43
N LEU A 52 5.00 28.46 3.37
CA LEU A 52 4.13 29.63 3.32
C LEU A 52 2.72 29.22 3.79
N PRO A 53 2.30 29.60 5.02
CA PRO A 53 0.94 29.36 5.44
C PRO A 53 -0.03 30.29 4.73
N THR A 54 -1.20 29.77 4.37
CA THR A 54 -2.32 30.52 3.81
C THR A 54 -3.62 30.13 4.51
N TYR A 55 -4.57 31.06 4.53
CA TYR A 55 -5.78 30.93 5.35
C TYR A 55 -7.09 31.03 4.56
N SER A 56 -6.99 31.24 3.24
CA SER A 56 -8.09 31.12 2.29
C SER A 56 -7.65 30.43 1.02
N ILE A 57 -8.59 29.89 0.26
CA ILE A 57 -8.31 29.24 -1.05
C ILE A 57 -7.77 30.28 -2.02
N GLU A 58 -8.32 31.51 -2.01
CA GLU A 58 -7.86 32.62 -2.87
C GLU A 58 -6.40 32.95 -2.59
N GLU A 59 -6.04 33.17 -1.31
CA GLU A 59 -4.66 33.44 -0.89
C GLU A 59 -3.73 32.28 -1.28
N PHE A 60 -4.17 31.04 -1.06
CA PHE A 60 -3.41 29.86 -1.40
C PHE A 60 -3.11 29.77 -2.89
N VAL A 61 -4.13 29.85 -3.74
CA VAL A 61 -3.94 29.78 -5.21
C VAL A 61 -3.12 30.96 -5.71
N ALA A 62 -3.37 32.18 -5.19
CA ALA A 62 -2.59 33.37 -5.54
C ALA A 62 -1.12 33.28 -5.14
N SER A 63 -0.75 32.43 -4.19
CA SER A 63 0.64 32.24 -3.76
C SER A 63 1.49 31.37 -4.69
N LEU A 64 0.87 30.64 -5.64
CA LEU A 64 1.54 29.64 -6.47
C LEU A 64 2.04 30.20 -7.80
N GLU A 65 3.13 29.59 -8.32
CA GLU A 65 3.64 29.82 -9.67
C GLU A 65 2.73 29.18 -10.72
N VAL A 66 2.58 29.81 -11.89
CA VAL A 66 1.82 29.26 -13.03
C VAL A 66 2.76 28.44 -13.94
N PRO A 67 2.36 27.25 -14.42
CA PRO A 67 1.14 26.55 -14.08
C PRO A 67 1.17 26.08 -12.62
N ARG A 68 0.06 26.34 -11.92
CA ARG A 68 -0.04 25.99 -10.49
C ARG A 68 -0.05 24.48 -10.31
N LYS A 69 0.65 23.99 -9.27
CA LYS A 69 0.71 22.58 -8.89
C LYS A 69 0.12 22.45 -7.49
N ILE A 70 -0.97 21.72 -7.34
CA ILE A 70 -1.72 21.61 -6.09
C ILE A 70 -1.90 20.16 -5.71
N LEU A 71 -1.23 19.73 -4.63
CA LEU A 71 -1.38 18.41 -4.05
C LEU A 71 -2.51 18.43 -3.01
N ILE A 72 -3.55 17.61 -3.24
CA ILE A 72 -4.69 17.44 -2.35
C ILE A 72 -4.49 16.17 -1.52
N MET A 73 -4.48 16.32 -0.18
CA MET A 73 -4.36 15.25 0.80
C MET A 73 -5.55 15.28 1.76
N VAL A 74 -6.75 15.08 1.22
CA VAL A 74 -8.01 15.09 1.97
C VAL A 74 -8.69 13.72 1.95
N GLN A 75 -9.80 13.60 2.67
CA GLN A 75 -10.60 12.38 2.63
C GLN A 75 -11.12 12.10 1.22
N ALA A 76 -10.91 10.88 0.74
CA ALA A 76 -11.39 10.44 -0.56
C ALA A 76 -12.92 10.54 -0.71
N GLY A 77 -13.40 10.62 -1.94
CA GLY A 77 -14.80 10.77 -2.27
C GLY A 77 -15.25 12.24 -2.21
N GLN A 78 -16.34 12.53 -1.52
CA GLN A 78 -16.93 13.88 -1.45
C GLN A 78 -15.96 14.96 -0.93
N GLY A 79 -15.03 14.60 -0.05
CA GLY A 79 -14.03 15.55 0.45
C GLY A 79 -13.10 16.04 -0.64
N THR A 80 -12.67 15.15 -1.53
CA THR A 80 -11.86 15.50 -2.71
C THR A 80 -12.67 16.36 -3.69
N ASP A 81 -13.91 15.97 -4.02
CA ASP A 81 -14.76 16.72 -4.92
C ASP A 81 -15.01 18.15 -4.41
N ALA A 82 -15.38 18.31 -3.14
CA ALA A 82 -15.61 19.63 -2.53
C ALA A 82 -14.34 20.51 -2.54
N THR A 83 -13.16 19.89 -2.37
CA THR A 83 -11.90 20.63 -2.43
C THR A 83 -11.60 21.09 -3.86
N ILE A 84 -11.80 20.24 -4.85
CA ILE A 84 -11.65 20.59 -6.27
C ILE A 84 -12.63 21.72 -6.64
N ASP A 85 -13.89 21.60 -6.27
CA ASP A 85 -14.91 22.63 -6.54
C ASP A 85 -14.56 23.99 -5.92
N SER A 86 -13.95 23.99 -4.76
CA SER A 86 -13.49 25.23 -4.10
C SER A 86 -12.27 25.88 -4.78
N LEU A 87 -11.45 25.10 -5.48
CA LEU A 87 -10.25 25.55 -6.21
C LEU A 87 -10.59 26.10 -7.59
N VAL A 88 -11.46 25.42 -8.33
CA VAL A 88 -11.76 25.70 -9.75
C VAL A 88 -12.03 27.17 -10.05
N PRO A 89 -12.78 27.94 -9.22
CA PRO A 89 -13.01 29.37 -9.49
C PRO A 89 -11.77 30.26 -9.54
N TYR A 90 -10.67 29.81 -8.97
CA TYR A 90 -9.41 30.58 -8.84
C TYR A 90 -8.30 30.05 -9.76
N LEU A 91 -8.52 28.90 -10.44
CA LEU A 91 -7.54 28.27 -11.32
C LEU A 91 -7.64 28.79 -12.75
N GLU A 92 -6.54 28.66 -13.49
CA GLU A 92 -6.44 28.98 -14.91
C GLU A 92 -6.20 27.71 -15.74
N PRO A 93 -6.61 27.68 -17.02
CA PRO A 93 -6.31 26.55 -17.90
C PRO A 93 -4.80 26.21 -17.88
N GLY A 94 -4.50 24.91 -17.75
CA GLY A 94 -3.14 24.43 -17.65
C GLY A 94 -2.64 24.23 -16.21
N ASP A 95 -3.35 24.73 -15.19
CA ASP A 95 -3.06 24.43 -13.79
C ASP A 95 -3.27 22.93 -13.49
N ILE A 96 -2.53 22.40 -12.51
CA ILE A 96 -2.46 20.97 -12.23
C ILE A 96 -2.98 20.68 -10.84
N ILE A 97 -3.97 19.80 -10.75
CA ILE A 97 -4.46 19.23 -9.50
C ILE A 97 -3.91 17.81 -9.35
N ILE A 98 -3.31 17.50 -8.22
CA ILE A 98 -2.77 16.19 -7.87
C ILE A 98 -3.59 15.65 -6.70
N ASP A 99 -4.40 14.61 -6.92
CA ASP A 99 -5.10 13.90 -5.85
C ASP A 99 -4.18 12.83 -5.28
N GLY A 100 -3.62 13.08 -4.09
CA GLY A 100 -2.74 12.15 -3.37
C GLY A 100 -3.46 11.25 -2.38
N GLY A 101 -4.79 11.29 -2.34
CA GLY A 101 -5.61 10.45 -1.47
C GLY A 101 -5.68 8.98 -1.94
N ASN A 102 -6.22 8.11 -1.09
CA ASN A 102 -6.57 6.74 -1.52
C ASN A 102 -7.96 6.75 -2.19
N ALA A 103 -8.04 7.33 -3.38
CA ALA A 103 -9.29 7.49 -4.10
C ALA A 103 -9.73 6.18 -4.79
N HIS A 104 -11.05 6.02 -4.93
CA HIS A 104 -11.63 4.99 -5.78
C HIS A 104 -11.38 5.36 -7.25
N PHE A 105 -10.71 4.49 -8.00
CA PHE A 105 -10.23 4.83 -9.35
C PHE A 105 -11.32 5.32 -10.33
N PRO A 106 -12.58 4.85 -10.31
CA PRO A 106 -13.63 5.41 -11.13
C PRO A 106 -13.93 6.88 -10.83
N ASP A 107 -13.82 7.31 -9.57
CA ASP A 107 -13.92 8.73 -9.23
C ASP A 107 -12.75 9.53 -9.81
N THR A 108 -11.57 8.94 -9.83
CA THR A 108 -10.37 9.55 -10.46
C THR A 108 -10.58 9.71 -11.96
N GLN A 109 -11.11 8.70 -12.64
CA GLN A 109 -11.45 8.76 -14.06
C GLN A 109 -12.46 9.87 -14.35
N ARG A 110 -13.55 9.94 -13.57
CA ARG A 110 -14.54 11.01 -13.67
C ARG A 110 -13.92 12.39 -13.50
N ARG A 111 -13.14 12.58 -12.43
CA ARG A 111 -12.44 13.85 -12.12
C ARG A 111 -11.50 14.26 -13.24
N SER A 112 -10.69 13.31 -13.74
CA SER A 112 -9.76 13.56 -14.84
C SER A 112 -10.51 14.10 -16.07
N LYS A 113 -11.57 13.42 -16.48
CA LYS A 113 -12.40 13.82 -17.64
C LYS A 113 -13.07 15.18 -17.44
N ASP A 114 -13.66 15.42 -16.26
CA ASP A 114 -14.38 16.64 -15.94
C ASP A 114 -13.46 17.87 -15.87
N LEU A 115 -12.26 17.70 -15.35
CA LEU A 115 -11.26 18.77 -15.25
C LEU A 115 -10.59 19.05 -16.58
N GLU A 116 -10.29 18.01 -17.36
CA GLU A 116 -9.75 18.17 -18.72
C GLU A 116 -10.69 18.93 -19.63
N ALA A 117 -11.99 18.65 -19.56
CA ALA A 117 -13.02 19.38 -20.31
C ALA A 117 -13.07 20.88 -19.97
N LYS A 118 -12.58 21.27 -18.78
CA LYS A 118 -12.45 22.66 -18.33
C LYS A 118 -11.06 23.26 -18.60
N GLY A 119 -10.16 22.51 -19.23
CA GLY A 119 -8.79 22.93 -19.55
C GLY A 119 -7.78 22.77 -18.43
N PHE A 120 -8.14 22.13 -17.31
CA PHE A 120 -7.23 21.82 -16.22
C PHE A 120 -6.52 20.48 -16.45
N ARG A 121 -5.41 20.28 -15.74
CA ARG A 121 -4.68 19.02 -15.73
C ARG A 121 -4.91 18.30 -14.41
N PHE A 122 -4.96 16.98 -14.48
CA PHE A 122 -5.23 16.15 -13.30
C PHE A 122 -4.30 14.94 -13.22
N ILE A 123 -3.79 14.68 -12.01
CA ILE A 123 -3.00 13.50 -11.66
C ILE A 123 -3.64 12.81 -10.47
N GLY A 124 -3.99 11.54 -10.61
CA GLY A 124 -4.33 10.67 -9.48
C GLY A 124 -3.07 9.95 -9.03
N ALA A 125 -2.53 10.33 -7.87
CA ALA A 125 -1.27 9.80 -7.36
C ALA A 125 -1.50 8.96 -6.10
N GLY A 126 -1.38 7.64 -6.22
CA GLY A 126 -1.34 6.77 -5.05
C GLY A 126 -0.08 7.00 -4.23
N VAL A 127 -0.22 7.35 -2.95
CA VAL A 127 0.90 7.57 -2.02
C VAL A 127 0.89 6.49 -0.95
N SER A 128 2.04 5.85 -0.72
CA SER A 128 2.22 4.79 0.28
C SER A 128 3.26 5.16 1.34
N GLY A 129 3.49 4.28 2.33
CA GLY A 129 4.55 4.44 3.33
C GLY A 129 4.11 4.99 4.68
N GLY A 130 2.83 5.32 4.86
CA GLY A 130 2.31 5.86 6.12
C GLY A 130 2.96 7.18 6.54
N GLU A 131 2.94 7.49 7.83
CA GLU A 131 3.46 8.74 8.37
C GLU A 131 4.95 8.92 8.11
N GLU A 132 5.73 7.91 8.45
CA GLU A 132 7.18 7.94 8.27
C GLU A 132 7.58 8.00 6.80
N GLY A 133 6.93 7.20 5.95
CA GLY A 133 7.17 7.21 4.51
C GLY A 133 6.84 8.58 3.89
N ALA A 134 5.71 9.18 4.26
CA ALA A 134 5.35 10.52 3.77
C ALA A 134 6.43 11.56 4.08
N LEU A 135 7.06 11.48 5.24
CA LEU A 135 8.11 12.41 5.67
C LEU A 135 9.48 12.09 5.05
N LYS A 136 9.86 10.83 4.96
CA LYS A 136 11.23 10.42 4.59
C LYS A 136 11.37 9.99 3.13
N GLY A 137 10.30 9.50 2.52
CA GLY A 137 10.27 9.03 1.15
C GLY A 137 9.16 7.99 0.94
N PRO A 138 8.00 8.37 0.39
CA PRO A 138 6.94 7.43 0.05
C PRO A 138 7.19 6.73 -1.29
N ALA A 139 6.55 5.59 -1.52
CA ALA A 139 6.29 5.12 -2.87
C ALA A 139 5.14 5.92 -3.47
N ILE A 140 5.31 6.41 -4.70
CA ILE A 140 4.32 7.25 -5.38
C ILE A 140 3.96 6.64 -6.73
N MET A 141 2.67 6.50 -7.01
CA MET A 141 2.09 5.89 -8.20
C MET A 141 1.26 6.93 -8.97
N PRO A 142 1.90 7.86 -9.69
CA PRO A 142 1.19 8.92 -10.42
C PRO A 142 0.61 8.41 -11.73
N GLY A 143 -0.68 8.65 -11.94
CA GLY A 143 -1.39 8.40 -13.19
C GLY A 143 -2.23 9.61 -13.60
N GLY A 144 -2.52 9.71 -14.88
CA GLY A 144 -3.27 10.82 -15.46
C GLY A 144 -2.66 11.35 -16.74
N GLN A 145 -2.85 12.62 -17.06
CA GLN A 145 -2.30 13.20 -18.28
C GLN A 145 -0.78 13.23 -18.23
N LYS A 146 -0.11 12.62 -19.21
CA LYS A 146 1.36 12.56 -19.27
C LYS A 146 2.01 13.95 -19.27
N SER A 147 1.41 14.91 -19.97
CA SER A 147 1.88 16.30 -19.99
C SER A 147 1.77 17.01 -18.63
N ALA A 148 0.87 16.57 -17.77
CA ALA A 148 0.81 17.04 -16.39
C ALA A 148 1.89 16.37 -15.54
N TYR A 149 2.08 15.06 -15.71
CA TYR A 149 3.12 14.30 -15.00
C TYR A 149 4.51 14.90 -15.24
N GLU A 150 4.88 15.19 -16.47
CA GLU A 150 6.19 15.77 -16.83
C GLU A 150 6.50 17.06 -16.05
N LEU A 151 5.50 17.84 -15.69
CA LEU A 151 5.64 19.08 -14.91
C LEU A 151 5.77 18.85 -13.39
N VAL A 152 5.28 17.72 -12.89
CA VAL A 152 5.32 17.38 -11.47
C VAL A 152 6.33 16.29 -11.14
N GLU A 153 6.84 15.57 -12.14
CA GLU A 153 7.84 14.51 -12.01
C GLU A 153 9.05 14.93 -11.17
N PRO A 154 9.70 16.11 -11.38
CA PRO A 154 10.84 16.49 -10.59
C PRO A 154 10.56 16.54 -9.09
N ILE A 155 9.36 16.99 -8.70
CA ILE A 155 8.94 17.04 -7.30
C ILE A 155 8.65 15.62 -6.79
N LEU A 156 7.82 14.86 -7.50
CA LEU A 156 7.41 13.51 -7.07
C LEU A 156 8.61 12.57 -6.95
N THR A 157 9.52 12.63 -7.90
CA THR A 157 10.77 11.85 -7.89
C THR A 157 11.70 12.26 -6.75
N ALA A 158 11.82 13.56 -6.46
CA ALA A 158 12.67 14.05 -5.38
C ALA A 158 12.19 13.61 -4.00
N ILE A 159 10.87 13.60 -3.75
CA ILE A 159 10.28 13.27 -2.46
C ILE A 159 10.06 11.77 -2.24
N SER A 160 10.12 10.96 -3.30
CA SER A 160 9.91 9.52 -3.19
C SER A 160 11.07 8.80 -2.51
N ALA A 161 10.81 7.59 -2.00
CA ALA A 161 11.86 6.68 -1.54
C ALA A 161 12.88 6.40 -2.66
N LYS A 162 14.10 6.09 -2.27
CA LYS A 162 15.17 5.68 -3.17
C LYS A 162 15.65 4.29 -2.80
N VAL A 163 15.90 3.46 -3.82
CA VAL A 163 16.60 2.18 -3.67
C VAL A 163 17.83 2.24 -4.58
N GLY A 164 18.98 2.40 -3.97
CA GLY A 164 20.15 2.89 -4.70
C GLY A 164 19.89 4.30 -5.24
N GLU A 165 20.04 4.48 -6.54
CA GLU A 165 19.75 5.76 -7.22
C GLU A 165 18.31 5.83 -7.78
N ASP A 166 17.60 4.69 -7.82
CA ASP A 166 16.26 4.58 -8.41
C ASP A 166 15.20 5.18 -7.50
N ALA A 167 14.37 6.06 -8.03
CA ALA A 167 13.21 6.59 -7.35
C ALA A 167 12.06 5.57 -7.33
N CYS A 168 11.41 5.40 -6.17
CA CYS A 168 10.18 4.62 -6.05
C CYS A 168 8.96 5.45 -6.52
N SER A 169 9.08 6.08 -7.68
CA SER A 169 8.04 6.86 -8.34
C SER A 169 8.32 6.90 -9.84
N THR A 170 7.34 6.50 -10.64
CA THR A 170 7.36 6.67 -12.09
C THR A 170 5.94 6.81 -12.63
N TYR A 171 5.78 7.34 -13.83
CA TYR A 171 4.47 7.42 -14.48
C TYR A 171 3.86 6.04 -14.67
N ILE A 172 2.64 5.86 -14.14
CA ILE A 172 1.92 4.58 -14.21
C ILE A 172 1.20 4.43 -15.56
N GLY A 173 0.45 5.44 -15.95
CA GLY A 173 -0.42 5.37 -17.12
C GLY A 173 -1.45 6.51 -17.10
N PRO A 174 -2.30 6.60 -18.13
CA PRO A 174 -3.31 7.63 -18.22
C PRO A 174 -4.41 7.44 -17.18
N ASP A 175 -5.28 8.44 -17.07
CA ASP A 175 -6.56 8.37 -16.40
C ASP A 175 -6.46 7.94 -14.91
N GLY A 176 -7.20 6.93 -14.50
CA GLY A 176 -7.23 6.40 -13.14
C GLY A 176 -6.13 5.38 -12.79
N ALA A 177 -5.17 5.13 -13.70
CA ALA A 177 -4.17 4.07 -13.58
C ALA A 177 -3.36 4.13 -12.28
N GLY A 178 -2.95 5.33 -11.84
CA GLY A 178 -2.16 5.50 -10.61
C GLY A 178 -2.91 5.04 -9.36
N HIS A 179 -4.15 5.46 -9.18
CA HIS A 179 -4.98 5.03 -8.06
C HIS A 179 -5.38 3.56 -8.17
N TYR A 180 -5.54 3.02 -9.38
CA TYR A 180 -5.78 1.59 -9.58
C TYR A 180 -4.60 0.74 -9.09
N VAL A 181 -3.40 1.06 -9.51
CA VAL A 181 -2.19 0.37 -9.07
C VAL A 181 -2.03 0.47 -7.55
N LYS A 182 -2.31 1.64 -6.96
CA LYS A 182 -2.31 1.82 -5.50
C LYS A 182 -3.37 0.97 -4.80
N MET A 183 -4.56 0.84 -5.38
CA MET A 183 -5.63 -0.01 -4.86
C MET A 183 -5.19 -1.48 -4.83
N VAL A 184 -4.61 -1.98 -5.94
CA VAL A 184 -4.12 -3.37 -6.03
C VAL A 184 -2.92 -3.60 -5.10
N HIS A 185 -1.99 -2.63 -4.99
CA HIS A 185 -0.93 -2.65 -3.98
C HIS A 185 -1.49 -2.91 -2.58
N ASN A 186 -2.53 -2.20 -2.19
CA ASN A 186 -3.16 -2.41 -0.89
C ASN A 186 -3.88 -3.77 -0.79
N GLY A 187 -4.41 -4.29 -1.89
CA GLY A 187 -4.96 -5.65 -1.93
C GLY A 187 -3.88 -6.71 -1.64
N ILE A 188 -2.73 -6.61 -2.29
CA ILE A 188 -1.56 -7.47 -2.05
C ILE A 188 -1.13 -7.37 -0.57
N GLU A 189 -1.08 -6.17 0.00
CA GLU A 189 -0.78 -5.93 1.41
C GLU A 189 -1.72 -6.71 2.34
N TYR A 190 -3.02 -6.72 2.05
CA TYR A 190 -4.00 -7.49 2.83
C TYR A 190 -3.73 -9.00 2.74
N GLY A 191 -3.41 -9.49 1.54
CA GLY A 191 -2.99 -10.88 1.31
C GLY A 191 -1.76 -11.25 2.14
N ASP A 192 -0.71 -10.45 2.05
CA ASP A 192 0.53 -10.66 2.80
C ASP A 192 0.31 -10.71 4.30
N MET A 193 -0.47 -9.76 4.84
CA MET A 193 -0.76 -9.71 6.29
C MET A 193 -1.56 -10.92 6.75
N GLN A 194 -2.53 -11.38 5.95
CA GLN A 194 -3.30 -12.58 6.27
C GLN A 194 -2.42 -13.83 6.25
N LEU A 195 -1.58 -14.00 5.23
CA LEU A 195 -0.68 -15.14 5.12
C LEU A 195 0.32 -15.22 6.28
N ILE A 196 0.87 -14.07 6.70
CA ILE A 196 1.74 -13.97 7.88
C ILE A 196 0.98 -14.34 9.15
N GLY A 197 -0.28 -13.85 9.29
CA GLY A 197 -1.14 -14.19 10.42
C GLY A 197 -1.44 -15.69 10.51
N GLU A 198 -1.68 -16.35 9.37
CA GLU A 198 -1.91 -17.79 9.31
C GLU A 198 -0.63 -18.59 9.63
N ALA A 199 0.52 -18.18 9.13
CA ALA A 199 1.81 -18.79 9.48
C ALA A 199 2.08 -18.68 10.99
N TYR A 200 1.84 -17.50 11.57
CA TYR A 200 1.91 -17.28 13.03
C TYR A 200 0.98 -18.23 13.78
N HIS A 201 -0.29 -18.33 13.38
CA HIS A 201 -1.28 -19.18 14.02
C HIS A 201 -0.87 -20.66 13.99
N LEU A 202 -0.40 -21.15 12.84
CA LEU A 202 0.09 -22.52 12.70
C LEU A 202 1.30 -22.81 13.60
N LEU A 203 2.28 -21.92 13.66
CA LEU A 203 3.46 -22.11 14.52
C LEU A 203 3.06 -22.09 16.01
N LYS A 204 2.20 -21.16 16.39
CA LYS A 204 1.78 -21.03 17.78
C LYS A 204 0.87 -22.18 18.22
N ASP A 205 -0.18 -22.51 17.48
CA ASP A 205 -1.22 -23.42 17.95
C ASP A 205 -0.94 -24.88 17.60
N VAL A 206 -0.20 -25.17 16.52
CA VAL A 206 0.19 -26.56 16.19
C VAL A 206 1.46 -26.96 16.92
N LEU A 207 2.50 -26.10 16.97
CA LEU A 207 3.79 -26.41 17.59
C LEU A 207 3.95 -25.90 19.00
N GLY A 208 3.10 -24.99 19.47
CA GLY A 208 3.24 -24.36 20.77
C GLY A 208 4.46 -23.42 20.87
N VAL A 209 4.83 -22.79 19.78
CA VAL A 209 6.00 -21.88 19.71
C VAL A 209 5.73 -20.64 20.54
N SER A 210 6.69 -20.28 21.42
CA SER A 210 6.62 -19.07 22.22
C SER A 210 6.87 -17.80 21.38
N SER A 211 6.49 -16.63 21.90
CA SER A 211 6.76 -15.35 21.21
C SER A 211 8.25 -15.10 20.99
N SER A 212 9.12 -15.51 21.92
CA SER A 212 10.58 -15.39 21.75
C SER A 212 11.07 -16.26 20.59
N GLU A 213 10.62 -17.50 20.51
CA GLU A 213 10.97 -18.39 19.39
C GLU A 213 10.39 -17.88 18.06
N LEU A 214 9.17 -17.32 18.05
CA LEU A 214 8.58 -16.69 16.85
C LEU A 214 9.45 -15.51 16.39
N HIS A 215 9.95 -14.69 17.31
CA HIS A 215 10.89 -13.61 16.98
C HIS A 215 12.14 -14.17 16.28
N GLU A 216 12.72 -15.24 16.80
CA GLU A 216 13.92 -15.87 16.21
C GLU A 216 13.62 -16.46 14.83
N ILE A 217 12.50 -17.20 14.67
CA ILE A 217 12.07 -17.81 13.40
C ILE A 217 11.86 -16.74 12.32
N PHE A 218 11.06 -15.71 12.61
CA PHE A 218 10.78 -14.65 11.63
C PHE A 218 12.02 -13.79 11.35
N SER A 219 12.89 -13.57 12.33
CA SER A 219 14.17 -12.88 12.12
C SER A 219 15.10 -13.68 11.19
N GLU A 220 15.12 -15.00 11.31
CA GLU A 220 15.88 -15.86 10.39
C GLU A 220 15.28 -15.88 9.00
N TRP A 221 13.96 -15.99 8.90
CA TRP A 221 13.25 -15.95 7.61
C TRP A 221 13.50 -14.63 6.85
N ASN A 222 13.62 -13.52 7.57
CA ASN A 222 13.87 -12.20 6.97
C ASN A 222 15.29 -12.03 6.40
N LYS A 223 16.22 -12.95 6.69
CA LYS A 223 17.57 -12.97 6.08
C LYS A 223 17.61 -13.67 4.72
N GLY A 224 16.53 -14.35 4.34
CA GLY A 224 16.43 -15.16 3.12
C GLY A 224 15.38 -14.62 2.14
N GLU A 225 14.75 -15.54 1.43
CA GLU A 225 13.78 -15.23 0.39
C GLU A 225 12.49 -14.54 0.87
N LEU A 226 12.18 -14.65 2.17
CA LEU A 226 11.07 -13.94 2.80
C LEU A 226 11.43 -12.51 3.22
N ASP A 227 12.66 -12.02 2.94
CA ASP A 227 13.06 -10.64 3.21
C ASP A 227 12.00 -9.66 2.74
N SER A 228 11.38 -8.99 3.70
CA SER A 228 10.34 -8.00 3.44
C SER A 228 10.06 -7.16 4.69
N TYR A 229 9.52 -5.95 4.46
CA TYR A 229 9.12 -5.07 5.57
C TYR A 229 8.13 -5.74 6.53
N LEU A 230 7.14 -6.45 6.02
CA LEU A 230 6.13 -7.11 6.87
C LEU A 230 6.72 -8.25 7.70
N ILE A 231 7.66 -9.03 7.19
CA ILE A 231 8.37 -10.06 7.97
C ILE A 231 9.27 -9.41 9.02
N GLU A 232 9.99 -8.33 8.66
CA GLU A 232 10.83 -7.56 9.58
C GLU A 232 10.03 -7.05 10.80
N ILE A 233 8.93 -6.33 10.54
CA ILE A 233 8.11 -5.80 11.63
C ILE A 233 7.37 -6.89 12.41
N THR A 234 7.03 -8.02 11.78
CA THR A 234 6.43 -9.17 12.46
C THR A 234 7.41 -9.76 13.47
N ALA A 235 8.67 -9.93 13.08
CA ALA A 235 9.72 -10.36 14.01
C ALA A 235 9.87 -9.36 15.19
N ASP A 236 9.86 -8.06 14.91
CA ASP A 236 9.94 -7.02 15.95
C ASP A 236 8.72 -7.06 16.89
N ILE A 237 7.52 -7.22 16.37
CA ILE A 237 6.27 -7.34 17.16
C ILE A 237 6.37 -8.49 18.17
N PHE A 238 6.88 -9.65 17.77
CA PHE A 238 7.03 -10.79 18.67
C PHE A 238 8.03 -10.57 19.79
N SER A 239 8.96 -9.63 19.65
CA SER A 239 9.89 -9.22 20.72
C SER A 239 9.27 -8.28 21.74
N LYS A 240 8.11 -7.69 21.49
CA LYS A 240 7.51 -6.66 22.34
C LYS A 240 6.72 -7.29 23.50
N THR A 241 6.91 -6.70 24.65
CA THR A 241 6.18 -7.03 25.89
C THR A 241 5.26 -5.87 26.26
N ASP A 242 4.05 -6.19 26.62
CA ASP A 242 3.09 -5.22 27.16
C ASP A 242 3.57 -4.74 28.55
N PRO A 243 3.76 -3.42 28.75
CA PRO A 243 4.31 -2.90 29.99
C PRO A 243 3.37 -3.06 31.20
N ASP A 244 2.05 -3.16 30.95
CA ASP A 244 1.06 -3.23 32.02
C ASP A 244 0.86 -4.66 32.54
N THR A 245 0.96 -5.65 31.67
CA THR A 245 0.67 -7.06 32.01
C THR A 245 1.92 -7.94 32.06
N GLY A 246 3.04 -7.50 31.47
CA GLY A 246 4.26 -8.31 31.33
C GLY A 246 4.13 -9.46 30.33
N LYS A 247 3.03 -9.55 29.59
CA LYS A 247 2.78 -10.58 28.56
C LYS A 247 3.33 -10.12 27.19
N PRO A 248 3.54 -11.07 26.25
CA PRO A 248 3.82 -10.69 24.87
C PRO A 248 2.74 -9.74 24.34
N MET A 249 3.14 -8.66 23.68
CA MET A 249 2.21 -7.63 23.17
C MET A 249 1.16 -8.24 22.23
N VAL A 250 1.57 -9.19 21.39
CA VAL A 250 0.69 -9.88 20.43
C VAL A 250 -0.46 -10.64 21.11
N ASP A 251 -0.30 -11.04 22.36
CA ASP A 251 -1.34 -11.78 23.11
C ASP A 251 -2.37 -10.87 23.80
N VAL A 252 -2.10 -9.58 23.89
CA VAL A 252 -2.96 -8.61 24.61
C VAL A 252 -3.60 -7.55 23.71
N ILE A 253 -3.14 -7.37 22.48
CA ILE A 253 -3.77 -6.46 21.53
C ILE A 253 -5.12 -7.00 21.06
N LEU A 254 -6.01 -6.07 20.64
CA LEU A 254 -7.32 -6.43 20.13
C LEU A 254 -7.19 -7.21 18.80
N ASP A 255 -7.79 -8.39 18.75
CA ASP A 255 -7.84 -9.27 17.58
C ASP A 255 -8.93 -8.87 16.56
N SER A 256 -8.97 -7.59 16.20
CA SER A 256 -9.91 -7.02 15.24
C SER A 256 -9.18 -6.11 14.26
N ALA A 257 -9.32 -6.40 12.98
CA ALA A 257 -8.71 -5.62 11.91
C ALA A 257 -9.76 -4.78 11.16
N GLY A 258 -9.52 -3.48 11.07
CA GLY A 258 -10.32 -2.58 10.24
C GLY A 258 -9.88 -2.55 8.78
N GLN A 259 -10.64 -1.83 7.96
CA GLN A 259 -10.29 -1.57 6.54
C GLN A 259 -10.75 -0.18 6.12
N LYS A 260 -10.07 0.39 5.11
CA LYS A 260 -10.38 1.72 4.57
C LYS A 260 -10.98 1.68 3.15
N GLY A 261 -11.39 0.50 2.67
CA GLY A 261 -12.06 0.30 1.39
C GLY A 261 -11.19 -0.21 0.25
N THR A 262 -9.88 0.03 0.24
CA THR A 262 -9.01 -0.34 -0.90
C THR A 262 -8.98 -1.84 -1.20
N GLY A 263 -8.89 -2.70 -0.20
CA GLY A 263 -8.97 -4.16 -0.38
C GLY A 263 -10.33 -4.62 -0.93
N LYS A 264 -11.42 -4.02 -0.41
CA LYS A 264 -12.77 -4.27 -0.93
C LYS A 264 -12.88 -3.86 -2.40
N TRP A 265 -12.39 -2.68 -2.78
CA TRP A 265 -12.42 -2.22 -4.17
C TRP A 265 -11.57 -3.09 -5.10
N THR A 266 -10.44 -3.60 -4.61
CA THR A 266 -9.61 -4.56 -5.35
C THR A 266 -10.41 -5.82 -5.67
N SER A 267 -11.10 -6.39 -4.67
CA SER A 267 -11.97 -7.56 -4.85
C SER A 267 -13.16 -7.30 -5.76
N GLN A 268 -13.83 -6.15 -5.62
CA GLN A 268 -14.93 -5.77 -6.52
C GLN A 268 -14.47 -5.66 -7.97
N SER A 269 -13.37 -4.96 -8.20
CA SER A 269 -12.79 -4.83 -9.55
C SER A 269 -12.38 -6.17 -10.15
N SER A 270 -11.88 -7.12 -9.34
CA SER A 270 -11.55 -8.45 -9.85
C SER A 270 -12.77 -9.22 -10.35
N LEU A 271 -13.91 -9.08 -9.67
CA LEU A 271 -15.18 -9.68 -10.09
C LEU A 271 -15.67 -9.03 -11.38
N ASP A 272 -15.58 -7.71 -11.49
CA ASP A 272 -15.99 -6.97 -12.69
C ASP A 272 -15.13 -7.33 -13.91
N LEU A 273 -13.83 -7.58 -13.70
CA LEU A 273 -12.88 -7.97 -14.74
C LEU A 273 -12.84 -9.49 -15.02
N GLY A 274 -13.51 -10.30 -14.20
CA GLY A 274 -13.48 -11.75 -14.33
C GLY A 274 -12.11 -12.37 -13.99
N VAL A 275 -11.33 -11.74 -13.09
CA VAL A 275 -9.99 -12.19 -12.68
C VAL A 275 -10.05 -12.94 -11.35
N PRO A 276 -9.50 -14.15 -11.25
CA PRO A 276 -9.44 -14.86 -9.97
C PRO A 276 -8.48 -14.16 -8.99
N LEU A 277 -9.01 -13.75 -7.83
CA LEU A 277 -8.30 -13.00 -6.79
C LEU A 277 -8.58 -13.59 -5.41
N SER A 278 -8.47 -14.92 -5.28
CA SER A 278 -8.94 -15.66 -4.11
C SER A 278 -8.19 -15.27 -2.83
N ILE A 279 -6.86 -15.12 -2.84
CA ILE A 279 -6.07 -14.80 -1.65
C ILE A 279 -6.43 -13.40 -1.13
N ILE A 280 -6.42 -12.40 -1.99
CA ILE A 280 -6.72 -11.01 -1.60
C ILE A 280 -8.17 -10.88 -1.14
N THR A 281 -9.12 -11.50 -1.83
CA THR A 281 -10.54 -11.44 -1.46
C THR A 281 -10.81 -12.14 -0.14
N GLU A 282 -10.22 -13.30 0.11
CA GLU A 282 -10.32 -14.00 1.39
C GLU A 282 -9.74 -13.17 2.54
N SER A 283 -8.63 -12.49 2.30
CA SER A 283 -8.04 -11.57 3.29
C SER A 283 -8.98 -10.43 3.68
N VAL A 284 -9.80 -9.94 2.75
CA VAL A 284 -10.85 -8.93 3.03
C VAL A 284 -11.94 -9.54 3.90
N PHE A 285 -12.41 -10.76 3.59
CA PHE A 285 -13.42 -11.45 4.40
C PHE A 285 -12.90 -11.81 5.80
N SER A 286 -11.65 -12.23 5.93
CA SER A 286 -11.02 -12.47 7.23
C SER A 286 -11.03 -11.23 8.12
N ARG A 287 -10.79 -10.02 7.54
CA ARG A 287 -10.94 -8.76 8.28
C ARG A 287 -12.37 -8.50 8.73
N PHE A 288 -13.36 -8.78 7.86
CA PHE A 288 -14.77 -8.65 8.24
C PHE A 288 -15.13 -9.59 9.39
N ILE A 289 -14.70 -10.86 9.33
CA ILE A 289 -14.90 -11.83 10.41
C ILE A 289 -14.20 -11.36 11.69
N SER A 290 -12.97 -10.85 11.60
CA SER A 290 -12.25 -10.35 12.78
C SER A 290 -13.00 -9.22 13.49
N ALA A 291 -13.67 -8.35 12.74
CA ALA A 291 -14.44 -7.23 13.27
C ALA A 291 -15.74 -7.66 13.99
N LEU A 292 -16.25 -8.87 13.74
CA LEU A 292 -17.43 -9.45 14.41
C LEU A 292 -17.06 -10.05 15.78
N LYS A 293 -16.33 -9.31 16.62
CA LYS A 293 -15.74 -9.80 17.88
C LYS A 293 -16.77 -10.42 18.81
N GLU A 294 -17.89 -9.76 19.04
CA GLU A 294 -18.95 -10.24 19.95
C GLU A 294 -19.55 -11.57 19.46
N GLU A 295 -19.82 -11.66 18.15
CA GLU A 295 -20.37 -12.87 17.52
C GLU A 295 -19.35 -14.03 17.59
N ARG A 296 -18.08 -13.79 17.30
CA ARG A 296 -17.01 -14.79 17.42
C ARG A 296 -16.89 -15.31 18.86
N VAL A 297 -16.90 -14.42 19.85
CA VAL A 297 -16.86 -14.79 21.28
C VAL A 297 -18.12 -15.58 21.68
N ALA A 298 -19.30 -15.22 21.18
CA ALA A 298 -20.51 -15.98 21.43
C ALA A 298 -20.47 -17.38 20.78
N ALA A 299 -19.96 -17.48 19.56
CA ALA A 299 -19.81 -18.74 18.84
C ALA A 299 -18.79 -19.68 19.53
N SER A 300 -17.65 -19.15 19.98
CA SER A 300 -16.61 -19.94 20.67
C SER A 300 -17.06 -20.61 21.97
N LYS A 301 -18.15 -20.10 22.59
CA LYS A 301 -18.76 -20.69 23.78
C LYS A 301 -19.77 -21.80 23.46
N LYS A 302 -20.21 -21.93 22.22
CA LYS A 302 -21.26 -22.85 21.77
C LYS A 302 -20.74 -23.93 20.84
N LEU A 303 -19.74 -23.63 20.04
CA LEU A 303 -19.18 -24.55 19.06
C LEU A 303 -17.93 -25.19 19.63
N SER A 304 -17.81 -26.50 19.47
CA SER A 304 -16.57 -27.22 19.77
C SER A 304 -15.62 -27.05 18.58
N GLY A 305 -14.39 -26.64 18.86
CA GLY A 305 -13.30 -26.68 17.91
C GLY A 305 -12.63 -28.05 17.85
N PRO A 306 -11.60 -28.23 17.00
CA PRO A 306 -10.79 -29.43 17.00
C PRO A 306 -10.09 -29.61 18.36
N ALA A 307 -9.91 -30.85 18.75
CA ALA A 307 -9.18 -31.15 20.00
C ALA A 307 -7.70 -30.69 19.82
N ALA A 308 -7.18 -30.04 20.86
CA ALA A 308 -5.75 -29.73 20.94
C ALA A 308 -4.95 -31.03 21.09
N THR A 309 -4.60 -31.65 19.98
CA THR A 309 -3.70 -32.81 19.94
C THR A 309 -2.28 -32.32 19.70
N GLY A 310 -1.32 -32.82 20.47
CA GLY A 310 0.10 -32.47 20.25
C GLY A 310 0.53 -32.74 18.81
N PHE A 311 1.47 -31.98 18.30
CA PHE A 311 2.11 -32.27 17.01
C PHE A 311 3.07 -33.45 17.18
N ASP A 312 2.89 -34.49 16.37
CA ASP A 312 3.64 -35.75 16.42
C ASP A 312 4.71 -35.86 15.31
N GLY A 313 4.87 -34.82 14.49
CA GLY A 313 5.88 -34.74 13.45
C GLY A 313 7.20 -34.10 13.90
N ASP A 314 8.16 -34.03 12.98
CA ASP A 314 9.40 -33.30 13.20
C ASP A 314 9.13 -31.78 13.21
N ARG A 315 9.55 -31.11 14.29
CA ARG A 315 9.31 -29.70 14.55
C ARG A 315 10.01 -28.80 13.53
N GLU A 316 11.30 -29.06 13.27
CA GLU A 316 12.11 -28.26 12.37
C GLU A 316 11.67 -28.44 10.91
N GLU A 317 11.31 -29.66 10.53
CA GLU A 317 10.72 -29.94 9.23
C GLU A 317 9.42 -29.18 9.01
N PHE A 318 8.56 -29.08 10.05
CA PHE A 318 7.32 -28.33 9.94
C PHE A 318 7.52 -26.83 9.87
N ILE A 319 8.44 -26.26 10.65
CA ILE A 319 8.81 -24.84 10.58
C ILE A 319 9.30 -24.50 9.16
N GLU A 320 10.17 -25.34 8.60
CA GLU A 320 10.65 -25.16 7.22
C GLU A 320 9.52 -25.32 6.18
N ALA A 321 8.59 -26.25 6.40
CA ALA A 321 7.43 -26.39 5.53
C ALA A 321 6.52 -25.17 5.55
N VAL A 322 6.29 -24.57 6.73
CA VAL A 322 5.53 -23.29 6.88
C VAL A 322 6.26 -22.16 6.18
N ARG A 323 7.58 -22.06 6.29
CA ARG A 323 8.39 -21.06 5.58
C ARG A 323 8.19 -21.16 4.06
N LYS A 324 8.32 -22.35 3.51
CA LYS A 324 8.13 -22.61 2.07
C LYS A 324 6.70 -22.32 1.61
N ALA A 325 5.72 -22.76 2.39
CA ALA A 325 4.31 -22.51 2.14
C ALA A 325 3.99 -21.00 2.14
N LEU A 326 4.51 -20.26 3.12
CA LEU A 326 4.34 -18.81 3.22
C LEU A 326 4.94 -18.11 1.98
N PHE A 327 6.16 -18.48 1.58
CA PHE A 327 6.80 -17.85 0.42
C PHE A 327 6.05 -18.14 -0.88
N ALA A 328 5.67 -19.39 -1.14
CA ALA A 328 4.86 -19.75 -2.30
C ALA A 328 3.51 -19.02 -2.33
N SER A 329 2.86 -18.88 -1.16
CA SER A 329 1.59 -18.15 -1.02
C SER A 329 1.77 -16.64 -1.25
N LYS A 330 2.88 -16.04 -0.80
CA LYS A 330 3.20 -14.62 -1.09
C LYS A 330 3.37 -14.41 -2.60
N ILE A 331 4.13 -15.28 -3.28
CA ILE A 331 4.25 -15.24 -4.75
C ILE A 331 2.86 -15.32 -5.41
N ALA A 332 1.98 -16.21 -4.93
CA ALA A 332 0.61 -16.32 -5.44
C ALA A 332 -0.20 -15.04 -5.26
N SER A 333 -0.08 -14.36 -4.11
CA SER A 333 -0.75 -13.08 -3.84
C SER A 333 -0.31 -11.98 -4.81
N TYR A 334 1.00 -11.85 -5.03
CA TYR A 334 1.55 -10.91 -6.01
C TYR A 334 1.15 -11.29 -7.45
N ALA A 335 1.20 -12.59 -7.80
CA ALA A 335 0.77 -13.06 -9.11
C ALA A 335 -0.70 -12.69 -9.41
N GLN A 336 -1.59 -12.83 -8.42
CA GLN A 336 -2.99 -12.42 -8.54
C GLN A 336 -3.11 -10.90 -8.74
N GLY A 337 -2.39 -10.10 -7.96
CA GLY A 337 -2.40 -8.64 -8.10
C GLY A 337 -1.88 -8.16 -9.46
N PHE A 338 -0.78 -8.71 -9.94
CA PHE A 338 -0.23 -8.38 -11.26
C PHE A 338 -1.13 -8.84 -12.41
N ALA A 339 -1.76 -10.02 -12.30
CA ALA A 339 -2.75 -10.47 -13.28
C ALA A 339 -3.97 -9.55 -13.33
N GLN A 340 -4.42 -9.04 -12.19
CA GLN A 340 -5.50 -8.07 -12.12
C GLN A 340 -5.11 -6.72 -12.76
N MET A 341 -3.90 -6.21 -12.48
CA MET A 341 -3.41 -5.00 -13.14
C MET A 341 -3.32 -5.17 -14.65
N ARG A 342 -2.93 -6.36 -15.14
CA ARG A 342 -2.92 -6.67 -16.57
C ARG A 342 -4.33 -6.61 -17.17
N ALA A 343 -5.30 -7.30 -16.57
CA ALA A 343 -6.69 -7.28 -17.05
C ALA A 343 -7.28 -5.86 -17.07
N ALA A 344 -6.96 -5.05 -16.07
CA ALA A 344 -7.35 -3.64 -16.04
C ALA A 344 -6.65 -2.82 -17.13
N SER A 345 -5.35 -3.04 -17.34
CA SER A 345 -4.59 -2.39 -18.40
C SER A 345 -5.20 -2.66 -19.79
N ASP A 346 -5.55 -3.92 -20.06
CA ASP A 346 -6.20 -4.31 -21.31
C ASP A 346 -7.61 -3.71 -21.44
N THR A 347 -8.37 -3.67 -20.34
CA THR A 347 -9.76 -3.16 -20.35
C THR A 347 -9.85 -1.65 -20.52
N TYR A 348 -8.89 -0.90 -19.95
CA TYR A 348 -8.89 0.56 -19.91
C TYR A 348 -7.85 1.22 -20.83
N ASP A 349 -7.14 0.44 -21.65
CA ASP A 349 -6.08 0.91 -22.58
C ASP A 349 -4.96 1.68 -21.86
N TRP A 350 -4.51 1.21 -20.69
CA TRP A 350 -3.50 1.92 -19.90
C TRP A 350 -2.06 1.62 -20.30
N ASN A 351 -1.80 0.49 -20.93
CA ASN A 351 -0.48 0.04 -21.34
C ASN A 351 0.55 0.10 -20.18
N LEU A 352 0.24 -0.61 -19.07
CA LEU A 352 1.03 -0.59 -17.85
C LEU A 352 2.38 -1.27 -18.02
N ASP A 353 3.44 -0.67 -17.48
CA ASP A 353 4.77 -1.29 -17.32
C ASP A 353 4.85 -2.00 -15.96
N TYR A 354 4.63 -3.30 -15.95
CA TYR A 354 4.60 -4.11 -14.73
C TYR A 354 5.97 -4.21 -14.05
N GLY A 355 7.05 -4.22 -14.83
CA GLY A 355 8.42 -4.18 -14.31
C GLY A 355 8.70 -2.87 -13.57
N ALA A 356 8.35 -1.74 -14.16
CA ALA A 356 8.47 -0.43 -13.51
C ALA A 356 7.58 -0.32 -12.25
N ILE A 357 6.37 -0.86 -12.30
CA ILE A 357 5.47 -0.92 -11.12
C ILE A 357 6.11 -1.71 -9.98
N ALA A 358 6.71 -2.88 -10.26
CA ALA A 358 7.41 -3.66 -9.25
C ALA A 358 8.55 -2.86 -8.59
N MET A 359 9.25 -2.02 -9.36
CA MET A 359 10.34 -1.19 -8.85
C MET A 359 9.86 -0.09 -7.90
N ILE A 360 8.65 0.45 -8.10
CA ILE A 360 8.05 1.41 -7.17
C ILE A 360 7.83 0.78 -5.79
N PHE A 361 7.47 -0.51 -5.74
CA PHE A 361 7.16 -1.20 -4.49
C PHE A 361 8.39 -1.57 -3.64
N ARG A 362 9.61 -1.40 -4.15
CA ARG A 362 10.86 -1.75 -3.45
C ARG A 362 11.16 -0.88 -2.22
N GLY A 363 10.62 0.33 -2.13
CA GLY A 363 10.88 1.25 -1.01
C GLY A 363 9.71 2.19 -0.77
N GLY A 364 9.62 2.75 0.44
CA GLY A 364 8.57 3.73 0.79
C GLY A 364 7.16 3.15 0.83
N CYS A 365 7.00 1.85 0.95
CA CYS A 365 5.70 1.20 1.06
C CYS A 365 5.76 -0.04 1.97
N ILE A 366 4.58 -0.55 2.34
CA ILE A 366 4.43 -1.68 3.27
C ILE A 366 4.79 -3.02 2.62
N ILE A 367 4.61 -3.17 1.30
CA ILE A 367 4.84 -4.44 0.60
C ILE A 367 6.27 -4.56 0.02
N ARG A 368 7.23 -3.74 0.45
CA ARG A 368 8.61 -3.91 0.02
C ARG A 368 9.12 -5.31 0.35
N ALA A 369 9.71 -5.98 -0.62
CA ALA A 369 10.20 -7.36 -0.51
C ALA A 369 11.40 -7.59 -1.44
N GLY A 370 12.29 -8.49 -1.06
CA GLY A 370 13.50 -8.81 -1.84
C GLY A 370 13.18 -9.32 -3.25
N PHE A 371 12.12 -10.12 -3.41
CA PHE A 371 11.76 -10.72 -4.70
C PHE A 371 11.10 -9.76 -5.72
N LEU A 372 10.88 -8.49 -5.37
CA LEU A 372 10.34 -7.50 -6.34
C LEU A 372 11.28 -7.27 -7.53
N GLN A 373 12.59 -7.38 -7.33
CA GLN A 373 13.54 -7.37 -8.44
C GLN A 373 13.31 -8.57 -9.37
N ASN A 374 13.01 -9.74 -8.84
CA ASN A 374 12.73 -10.93 -9.64
C ASN A 374 11.43 -10.77 -10.46
N ILE A 375 10.44 -10.02 -9.96
CA ILE A 375 9.23 -9.66 -10.75
C ILE A 375 9.62 -8.77 -11.93
N LYS A 376 10.44 -7.74 -11.70
CA LYS A 376 10.94 -6.91 -12.81
C LYS A 376 11.67 -7.76 -13.82
N ASP A 377 12.61 -8.58 -13.38
CA ASP A 377 13.41 -9.45 -14.27
C ASP A 377 12.53 -10.41 -15.08
N ALA A 378 11.41 -10.88 -14.50
CA ALA A 378 10.44 -11.72 -15.20
C ALA A 378 9.76 -10.96 -16.35
N TYR A 379 9.30 -9.73 -16.12
CA TYR A 379 8.70 -8.90 -17.16
C TYR A 379 9.72 -8.33 -18.17
N ASP A 380 10.98 -8.18 -17.78
CA ASP A 380 12.07 -7.82 -18.71
C ASP A 380 12.36 -9.00 -19.68
N ARG A 381 12.23 -10.26 -19.19
CA ARG A 381 12.37 -11.45 -20.05
C ARG A 381 11.17 -11.66 -20.96
N ASP A 382 9.97 -11.41 -20.46
CA ASP A 382 8.72 -11.57 -21.20
C ASP A 382 7.74 -10.45 -20.82
N PRO A 383 7.70 -9.35 -21.58
CA PRO A 383 6.75 -8.25 -21.35
C PRO A 383 5.28 -8.69 -21.46
N GLU A 384 5.00 -9.80 -22.16
CA GLU A 384 3.67 -10.38 -22.32
C GLU A 384 3.35 -11.48 -21.29
N LEU A 385 4.19 -11.65 -20.28
CA LEU A 385 4.00 -12.65 -19.22
C LEU A 385 2.61 -12.52 -18.57
N LYS A 386 1.78 -13.56 -18.74
CA LYS A 386 0.40 -13.55 -18.28
C LYS A 386 0.24 -13.77 -16.78
N ASN A 387 1.15 -14.53 -16.19
CA ASN A 387 1.13 -14.86 -14.77
C ASN A 387 2.56 -15.15 -14.31
N LEU A 388 2.94 -14.66 -13.13
CA LEU A 388 4.27 -14.88 -12.57
C LEU A 388 4.65 -16.36 -12.45
N PHE A 389 3.68 -17.24 -12.23
CA PHE A 389 3.94 -18.70 -12.17
C PHE A 389 4.46 -19.30 -13.47
N LEU A 390 4.30 -18.62 -14.60
CA LEU A 390 4.82 -19.06 -15.89
C LEU A 390 6.27 -18.61 -16.13
N ASP A 391 6.79 -17.70 -15.29
CA ASP A 391 8.19 -17.33 -15.32
C ASP A 391 9.08 -18.45 -14.74
N GLN A 392 10.26 -18.62 -15.30
CA GLN A 392 11.20 -19.69 -14.92
C GLN A 392 11.64 -19.64 -13.45
N TYR A 393 11.79 -18.44 -12.85
CA TYR A 393 12.20 -18.29 -11.45
C TYR A 393 11.05 -18.65 -10.52
N PHE A 394 9.89 -18.04 -10.71
CA PHE A 394 8.72 -18.26 -9.86
C PHE A 394 8.11 -19.64 -10.03
N GLY A 395 8.04 -20.16 -11.28
CA GLY A 395 7.56 -21.50 -11.56
C GLY A 395 8.40 -22.57 -10.87
N LYS A 396 9.73 -22.42 -10.92
CA LYS A 396 10.64 -23.34 -10.21
C LYS A 396 10.40 -23.35 -8.70
N ILE A 397 10.20 -22.19 -8.07
CA ILE A 397 9.93 -22.12 -6.63
C ILE A 397 8.63 -22.86 -6.30
N VAL A 398 7.58 -22.64 -7.08
CA VAL A 398 6.30 -23.33 -6.87
C VAL A 398 6.45 -24.83 -7.01
N ASP A 399 7.19 -25.30 -8.01
CA ASP A 399 7.48 -26.73 -8.20
C ASP A 399 8.26 -27.32 -7.00
N ASP A 400 9.29 -26.62 -6.55
CA ASP A 400 10.12 -27.09 -5.43
C ASP A 400 9.38 -27.06 -4.07
N TYR A 401 8.37 -26.15 -3.91
CA TYR A 401 7.72 -25.91 -2.61
C TYR A 401 6.30 -26.49 -2.51
N GLN A 402 5.71 -26.96 -3.60
CA GLN A 402 4.31 -27.41 -3.60
C GLN A 402 4.02 -28.57 -2.63
N ASP A 403 4.97 -29.48 -2.40
CA ASP A 403 4.77 -30.58 -1.47
C ASP A 403 4.70 -30.10 -0.01
N ALA A 404 5.60 -29.18 0.38
CA ALA A 404 5.55 -28.52 1.66
C ALA A 404 4.27 -27.72 1.83
N TRP A 405 3.87 -26.97 0.81
CA TRP A 405 2.63 -26.17 0.79
C TRP A 405 1.40 -27.05 1.02
N ARG A 406 1.28 -28.18 0.29
CA ARG A 406 0.17 -29.16 0.46
C ARG A 406 0.17 -29.78 1.85
N LYS A 407 1.35 -30.14 2.39
CA LYS A 407 1.50 -30.69 3.74
C LYS A 407 0.98 -29.69 4.80
N VAL A 408 1.37 -28.43 4.71
CA VAL A 408 0.92 -27.37 5.64
C VAL A 408 -0.59 -27.17 5.57
N ILE A 409 -1.17 -27.09 4.35
CA ILE A 409 -2.62 -26.94 4.17
C ILE A 409 -3.38 -28.13 4.76
N ALA A 410 -2.92 -29.36 4.53
CA ALA A 410 -3.55 -30.56 5.07
C ALA A 410 -3.55 -30.55 6.61
N ILE A 411 -2.45 -30.14 7.23
CA ILE A 411 -2.34 -29.99 8.67
C ILE A 411 -3.27 -28.86 9.17
N ALA A 412 -3.27 -27.71 8.52
CA ALA A 412 -4.14 -26.59 8.88
C ALA A 412 -5.61 -26.99 8.89
N VAL A 413 -6.10 -27.66 7.82
CA VAL A 413 -7.49 -28.12 7.71
C VAL A 413 -7.87 -29.13 8.82
N THR A 414 -6.95 -30.00 9.21
CA THR A 414 -7.23 -31.03 10.24
C THR A 414 -7.09 -30.52 11.66
N ARG A 415 -6.42 -29.40 11.87
CA ARG A 415 -6.22 -28.79 13.19
C ARG A 415 -7.15 -27.62 13.48
N GLY A 416 -7.89 -27.14 12.50
CA GLY A 416 -8.87 -26.04 12.59
C GLY A 416 -8.25 -24.73 12.22
#